data_e0a3843327dc9b1aed78b5ad2f473b25
#
_entry.id   e0a3843327dc9b1aed78b5ad2f473b25
#
_cell.length_a   1.000
_cell.length_b   1.000
_cell.length_c   1.000
_cell.angle_alpha   90.00
_cell.angle_beta   90.00
_cell.angle_gamma   90.00
#
_symmetry.space_group_name_H-M   'P 1'
#
loop_
_entity.id
_entity.type
_entity.pdbx_description
1 polymer ?
#
loop_
_entity_poly.entity_id
_entity_poly.type
_entity_poly.pdbx_seq_one_letter_code
_entity_poly.pdbx_strand_id
1 'polypeptide(L)'
;VLIFLAWMGAMWFGFINTPTGFVPPEDKGVMLVNVQLPDASSLNRTKAAMDKMARIIAADPAIETVTSITGFSVLSGAMASNGGTMFVVLKHWDDRTDNRDLVFNVAQRINGHAFMRVPEAQVFAIAPPAVPGMGAVGGLELALQDTLSRPPAELSAALNNLIVEANQDPALSGVFSTYRANVPQYFIDINRVKAKNLGVPLNEIFMTLQAQMGSLYINDFNKFGQTYRVVMQAESTYRSDLADLDHFYVQSSSGTMVPLST
;
A
#
# COMPACT_ATOMS: atom_id res chain seq x y z
N VAL A 1 21.12 -43.84 -38.54
CA VAL A 1 19.87 -43.15 -38.95
C VAL A 1 18.81 -43.29 -37.87
N LEU A 2 18.45 -44.49 -37.38
CA LEU A 2 17.39 -44.70 -36.40
C LEU A 2 17.64 -43.96 -35.07
N ILE A 3 18.88 -43.99 -34.56
CA ILE A 3 19.25 -43.29 -33.35
C ILE A 3 19.09 -41.75 -33.53
N PHE A 4 19.47 -41.24 -34.69
CA PHE A 4 19.31 -39.82 -35.01
C PHE A 4 17.83 -39.40 -35.04
N LEU A 5 16.97 -40.22 -35.67
CA LEU A 5 15.53 -39.98 -35.72
C LEU A 5 14.90 -40.04 -34.31
N ALA A 6 15.36 -40.99 -33.47
CA ALA A 6 14.92 -41.06 -32.07
C ALA A 6 15.29 -39.81 -31.26
N TRP A 7 16.53 -39.29 -31.44
CA TRP A 7 16.95 -38.04 -30.81
C TRP A 7 16.17 -36.81 -31.31
N MET A 8 15.91 -36.72 -32.63
CA MET A 8 15.05 -35.66 -33.16
C MET A 8 13.62 -35.71 -32.60
N GLY A 9 13.06 -36.93 -32.49
CA GLY A 9 11.74 -37.11 -31.87
C GLY A 9 11.71 -36.73 -30.40
N ALA A 10 12.74 -37.11 -29.65
CA ALA A 10 12.86 -36.72 -28.24
C ALA A 10 13.02 -35.19 -28.07
N MET A 11 13.83 -34.55 -28.92
CA MET A 11 14.00 -33.09 -28.90
C MET A 11 12.70 -32.36 -29.25
N TRP A 12 12.00 -32.84 -30.29
CA TRP A 12 10.70 -32.31 -30.68
C TRP A 12 9.65 -32.44 -29.57
N PHE A 13 9.58 -33.60 -28.95
CA PHE A 13 8.70 -33.86 -27.82
C PHE A 13 9.05 -32.97 -26.62
N GLY A 14 10.32 -32.80 -26.29
CA GLY A 14 10.77 -31.88 -25.24
C GLY A 14 10.38 -30.44 -25.55
N PHE A 15 10.59 -30.00 -26.80
CA PHE A 15 10.27 -28.63 -27.22
C PHE A 15 8.78 -28.29 -27.12
N ILE A 16 7.89 -29.22 -27.53
CA ILE A 16 6.44 -29.00 -27.43
C ILE A 16 5.92 -29.01 -25.99
N ASN A 17 6.53 -29.83 -25.13
CA ASN A 17 6.09 -29.99 -23.74
C ASN A 17 6.79 -29.03 -22.76
N THR A 18 7.76 -28.24 -23.23
CA THR A 18 8.42 -27.26 -22.36
C THR A 18 7.53 -26.02 -22.23
N PRO A 19 7.15 -25.61 -21.02
CA PRO A 19 6.39 -24.39 -20.80
C PRO A 19 7.13 -23.19 -21.39
N THR A 20 6.46 -22.42 -22.23
CA THR A 20 7.01 -21.19 -22.79
C THR A 20 6.60 -20.00 -21.93
N GLY A 21 7.56 -19.14 -21.60
CA GLY A 21 7.32 -17.91 -20.84
C GLY A 21 8.34 -16.85 -21.23
N PHE A 22 8.01 -15.57 -21.01
CA PHE A 22 8.92 -14.46 -21.34
C PHE A 22 10.18 -14.52 -20.45
N VAL A 23 10.00 -14.64 -19.15
CA VAL A 23 11.06 -14.87 -18.17
C VAL A 23 10.49 -15.73 -17.05
N PRO A 24 11.11 -16.87 -16.73
CA PRO A 24 10.63 -17.68 -15.62
C PRO A 24 10.77 -16.92 -14.28
N PRO A 25 9.88 -17.16 -13.32
CA PRO A 25 10.03 -16.61 -11.98
C PRO A 25 11.31 -17.15 -11.32
N GLU A 26 12.14 -16.24 -10.83
CA GLU A 26 13.41 -16.55 -10.19
C GLU A 26 13.36 -16.23 -8.69
N ASP A 27 14.05 -17.03 -7.90
CA ASP A 27 14.30 -16.71 -6.50
C ASP A 27 15.43 -15.70 -6.38
N LYS A 28 15.06 -14.43 -6.18
CA LYS A 28 16.00 -13.31 -6.03
C LYS A 28 16.49 -13.08 -4.59
N GLY A 29 16.08 -13.96 -3.66
CA GLY A 29 16.44 -13.80 -2.25
C GLY A 29 15.80 -12.57 -1.57
N VAL A 30 14.78 -11.96 -2.20
CA VAL A 30 14.06 -10.81 -1.64
C VAL A 30 12.57 -10.98 -1.85
N MET A 31 11.76 -10.45 -0.91
CA MET A 31 10.32 -10.35 -1.08
C MET A 31 9.79 -9.03 -0.52
N LEU A 32 8.63 -8.63 -1.00
CA LEU A 32 7.86 -7.50 -0.50
C LEU A 32 6.69 -8.04 0.34
N VAL A 33 6.46 -7.43 1.49
CA VAL A 33 5.29 -7.73 2.32
C VAL A 33 4.50 -6.45 2.49
N ASN A 34 3.32 -6.39 1.88
CA ASN A 34 2.38 -5.29 2.05
C ASN A 34 1.42 -5.61 3.20
N VAL A 35 1.25 -4.67 4.10
CA VAL A 35 0.34 -4.76 5.25
C VAL A 35 -0.68 -3.66 5.15
N GLN A 36 -1.95 -4.03 5.09
CA GLN A 36 -3.07 -3.11 4.94
C GLN A 36 -4.07 -3.32 6.08
N LEU A 37 -4.26 -2.30 6.91
CA LEU A 37 -5.28 -2.27 7.95
C LEU A 37 -6.62 -1.73 7.39
N PRO A 38 -7.72 -1.91 8.13
CA PRO A 38 -8.99 -1.26 7.81
C PRO A 38 -8.86 0.25 7.65
N ASP A 39 -9.73 0.82 6.83
CA ASP A 39 -9.76 2.25 6.58
C ASP A 39 -9.92 3.04 7.89
N ALA A 40 -9.39 4.24 7.93
CA ALA A 40 -9.32 5.11 9.12
C ALA A 40 -8.47 4.55 10.29
N SER A 41 -7.68 3.49 10.09
CA SER A 41 -6.70 3.08 11.10
C SER A 41 -5.61 4.13 11.26
N SER A 42 -5.29 4.45 12.51
CA SER A 42 -4.23 5.40 12.81
C SER A 42 -2.84 4.83 12.49
N LEU A 43 -1.87 5.70 12.21
CA LEU A 43 -0.49 5.31 11.95
C LEU A 43 0.11 4.48 13.11
N ASN A 44 -0.23 4.81 14.36
CA ASN A 44 0.22 4.06 15.54
C ASN A 44 -0.32 2.63 15.56
N ARG A 45 -1.59 2.44 15.17
CA ARG A 45 -2.20 1.11 15.06
C ARG A 45 -1.55 0.31 13.94
N THR A 46 -1.29 0.94 12.81
CA THR A 46 -0.58 0.34 11.68
C THR A 46 0.84 -0.06 12.09
N LYS A 47 1.56 0.84 12.78
CA LYS A 47 2.90 0.53 13.29
C LYS A 47 2.88 -0.69 14.23
N ALA A 48 1.92 -0.79 15.14
CA ALA A 48 1.81 -1.94 16.05
C ALA A 48 1.61 -3.27 15.30
N ALA A 49 0.75 -3.27 14.26
CA ALA A 49 0.56 -4.45 13.40
C ALA A 49 1.81 -4.77 12.58
N MET A 50 2.50 -3.75 12.04
CA MET A 50 3.77 -3.88 11.35
C MET A 50 4.85 -4.48 12.25
N ASP A 51 5.02 -3.96 13.47
CA ASP A 51 6.00 -4.48 14.44
C ASP A 51 5.70 -5.95 14.82
N LYS A 52 4.41 -6.31 14.92
CA LYS A 52 3.97 -7.69 15.17
C LYS A 52 4.32 -8.59 13.97
N MET A 53 4.05 -8.13 12.77
CA MET A 53 4.35 -8.86 11.54
C MET A 53 5.86 -9.01 11.33
N ALA A 54 6.65 -7.96 11.59
CA ALA A 54 8.11 -8.00 11.50
C ALA A 54 8.72 -9.08 12.41
N ARG A 55 8.20 -9.23 13.64
CA ARG A 55 8.64 -10.30 14.56
C ARG A 55 8.29 -11.69 14.04
N ILE A 56 7.11 -11.85 13.41
CA ILE A 56 6.71 -13.14 12.83
C ILE A 56 7.63 -13.51 11.67
N ILE A 57 7.94 -12.55 10.78
CA ILE A 57 8.82 -12.74 9.64
C ILE A 57 10.25 -13.03 10.10
N ALA A 58 10.79 -12.24 11.03
CA ALA A 58 12.16 -12.41 11.52
C ALA A 58 12.38 -13.73 12.28
N ALA A 59 11.32 -14.39 12.74
CA ALA A 59 11.40 -15.71 13.37
C ALA A 59 11.54 -16.87 12.35
N ASP A 60 11.34 -16.59 11.06
CA ASP A 60 11.52 -17.62 10.01
C ASP A 60 13.00 -17.84 9.72
N PRO A 61 13.50 -19.10 9.76
CA PRO A 61 14.92 -19.40 9.63
C PRO A 61 15.53 -19.01 8.28
N ALA A 62 14.72 -18.87 7.22
CA ALA A 62 15.16 -18.47 5.88
C ALA A 62 15.39 -16.95 5.76
N ILE A 63 14.97 -16.15 6.76
CA ILE A 63 15.06 -14.69 6.71
C ILE A 63 16.38 -14.20 7.31
N GLU A 64 16.98 -13.22 6.66
CA GLU A 64 18.18 -12.52 7.12
C GLU A 64 17.80 -11.14 7.70
N THR A 65 17.04 -10.34 6.97
CA THR A 65 16.72 -8.96 7.36
C THR A 65 15.29 -8.58 7.00
N VAL A 66 14.67 -7.78 7.87
CA VAL A 66 13.36 -7.18 7.65
C VAL A 66 13.44 -5.66 7.85
N THR A 67 13.13 -4.90 6.81
CA THR A 67 13.04 -3.44 6.86
C THR A 67 11.58 -3.02 6.69
N SER A 68 11.03 -2.28 7.65
CA SER A 68 9.62 -1.87 7.66
C SER A 68 9.46 -0.38 7.39
N ILE A 69 8.55 -0.02 6.49
CA ILE A 69 8.13 1.36 6.21
C ILE A 69 6.64 1.46 6.51
N THR A 70 6.30 2.13 7.62
CA THR A 70 4.91 2.35 8.01
C THR A 70 4.38 3.62 7.35
N GLY A 71 3.14 3.60 6.88
CA GLY A 71 2.52 4.75 6.24
C GLY A 71 2.73 4.83 4.73
N PHE A 72 3.33 3.82 4.12
CA PHE A 72 3.54 3.74 2.67
C PHE A 72 3.20 2.35 2.15
N SER A 73 2.39 2.28 1.11
CA SER A 73 2.08 1.04 0.40
C SER A 73 2.75 1.03 -0.98
N VAL A 74 3.64 0.08 -1.20
CA VAL A 74 4.32 -0.08 -2.50
C VAL A 74 3.35 -0.56 -3.58
N LEU A 75 2.28 -1.27 -3.20
CA LEU A 75 1.29 -1.77 -4.17
C LEU A 75 0.43 -0.66 -4.75
N SER A 76 0.02 0.32 -3.93
CA SER A 76 -0.77 1.47 -4.41
C SER A 76 0.10 2.67 -4.80
N GLY A 77 1.39 2.67 -4.46
CA GLY A 77 2.28 3.82 -4.63
C GLY A 77 1.91 5.02 -3.75
N ALA A 78 1.03 4.84 -2.77
CA ALA A 78 0.42 5.92 -2.00
C ALA A 78 0.87 5.92 -0.53
N MET A 79 0.91 7.13 0.05
CA MET A 79 1.04 7.34 1.48
C MET A 79 -0.33 7.20 2.14
N ALA A 80 -0.47 6.28 3.10
CA ALA A 80 -1.72 6.06 3.83
C ALA A 80 -1.44 5.61 5.25
N SER A 81 -2.13 6.21 6.23
CA SER A 81 -1.92 5.89 7.65
C SER A 81 -2.20 4.43 8.00
N ASN A 82 -3.07 3.77 7.22
CA ASN A 82 -3.50 2.38 7.41
C ASN A 82 -2.70 1.36 6.58
N GLY A 83 -1.64 1.79 5.88
CA GLY A 83 -0.79 0.93 5.05
C GLY A 83 0.65 0.89 5.48
N GLY A 84 1.35 -0.18 5.12
CA GLY A 84 2.78 -0.31 5.30
C GLY A 84 3.40 -1.36 4.39
N THR A 85 4.68 -1.23 4.13
CA THR A 85 5.46 -2.16 3.31
C THR A 85 6.68 -2.63 4.08
N MET A 86 7.00 -3.90 3.96
CA MET A 86 8.27 -4.45 4.44
C MET A 86 9.08 -4.98 3.26
N PHE A 87 10.35 -4.68 3.29
CA PHE A 87 11.36 -5.27 2.42
C PHE A 87 12.04 -6.38 3.22
N VAL A 88 11.94 -7.59 2.73
CA VAL A 88 12.44 -8.78 3.42
C VAL A 88 13.53 -9.39 2.57
N VAL A 89 14.72 -9.55 3.16
CA VAL A 89 15.87 -10.19 2.54
C VAL A 89 16.00 -11.58 3.13
N LEU A 90 16.09 -12.58 2.27
CA LEU A 90 16.32 -13.96 2.65
C LEU A 90 17.84 -14.20 2.75
N LYS A 91 18.24 -15.23 3.50
CA LYS A 91 19.62 -15.70 3.56
C LYS A 91 20.15 -16.08 2.18
N HIS A 92 21.47 -16.17 2.05
CA HIS A 92 22.10 -16.60 0.81
C HIS A 92 21.59 -18.00 0.39
N TRP A 93 21.56 -18.27 -0.92
CA TRP A 93 21.05 -19.55 -1.44
C TRP A 93 21.79 -20.76 -0.89
N ASP A 94 23.10 -20.65 -0.59
CA ASP A 94 23.89 -21.72 0.00
C ASP A 94 23.44 -22.10 1.42
N ASP A 95 22.84 -21.15 2.14
CA ASP A 95 22.33 -21.33 3.51
C ASP A 95 20.86 -21.79 3.55
N ARG A 96 20.16 -21.85 2.39
CA ARG A 96 18.76 -22.25 2.24
C ARG A 96 18.57 -23.21 1.07
N THR A 97 19.15 -24.38 1.20
CA THR A 97 19.15 -25.43 0.16
C THR A 97 17.86 -26.24 0.07
N ASP A 98 16.96 -26.11 1.06
CA ASP A 98 15.67 -26.81 1.06
C ASP A 98 14.66 -26.06 0.16
N ASN A 99 13.91 -26.81 -0.63
CA ASN A 99 12.82 -26.23 -1.44
C ASN A 99 11.80 -25.42 -0.62
N ARG A 100 11.63 -25.76 0.66
CA ARG A 100 10.75 -25.00 1.57
C ARG A 100 11.23 -23.58 1.82
N ASP A 101 12.50 -23.29 1.59
CA ASP A 101 13.13 -21.99 1.84
C ASP A 101 13.28 -21.16 0.56
N LEU A 102 12.73 -21.62 -0.57
CA LEU A 102 12.56 -20.80 -1.75
C LEU A 102 11.61 -19.64 -1.47
N VAL A 103 11.89 -18.47 -2.05
CA VAL A 103 11.13 -17.22 -1.79
C VAL A 103 9.62 -17.39 -1.92
N PHE A 104 9.15 -18.18 -2.89
CA PHE A 104 7.72 -18.42 -3.12
C PHE A 104 7.08 -19.21 -1.97
N ASN A 105 7.76 -20.23 -1.45
CA ASN A 105 7.29 -21.06 -0.34
C ASN A 105 7.36 -20.30 0.99
N VAL A 106 8.39 -19.48 1.17
CA VAL A 106 8.51 -18.58 2.32
C VAL A 106 7.37 -17.55 2.30
N ALA A 107 7.06 -16.95 1.14
CA ALA A 107 5.95 -16.01 1.00
C ALA A 107 4.59 -16.66 1.34
N GLN A 108 4.33 -17.89 0.87
CA GLN A 108 3.12 -18.63 1.23
C GLN A 108 3.03 -18.91 2.74
N ARG A 109 4.13 -19.31 3.35
CA ARG A 109 4.22 -19.57 4.80
C ARG A 109 3.95 -18.31 5.62
N ILE A 110 4.52 -17.17 5.20
CA ILE A 110 4.31 -15.88 5.81
C ILE A 110 2.85 -15.45 5.68
N ASN A 111 2.23 -15.59 4.49
CA ASN A 111 0.81 -15.31 4.29
C ASN A 111 -0.09 -16.15 5.20
N GLY A 112 0.22 -17.44 5.36
CA GLY A 112 -0.48 -18.33 6.28
C GLY A 112 -0.34 -17.89 7.75
N HIS A 113 0.86 -17.52 8.18
CA HIS A 113 1.08 -17.01 9.54
C HIS A 113 0.39 -15.67 9.77
N ALA A 114 0.39 -14.78 8.78
CA ALA A 114 -0.29 -13.49 8.85
C ALA A 114 -1.79 -13.67 9.06
N PHE A 115 -2.43 -14.53 8.27
CA PHE A 115 -3.86 -14.82 8.37
C PHE A 115 -4.27 -15.31 9.76
N MET A 116 -3.45 -16.16 10.37
CA MET A 116 -3.75 -16.71 11.71
C MET A 116 -3.40 -15.77 12.87
N ARG A 117 -2.34 -14.99 12.73
CA ARG A 117 -1.75 -14.25 13.84
C ARG A 117 -1.95 -12.74 13.79
N VAL A 118 -2.30 -12.18 12.63
CA VAL A 118 -2.52 -10.73 12.41
C VAL A 118 -3.87 -10.51 11.72
N PRO A 119 -4.99 -10.97 12.32
CA PRO A 119 -6.32 -10.89 11.71
C PRO A 119 -6.80 -9.45 11.52
N GLU A 120 -6.19 -8.49 12.23
CA GLU A 120 -6.47 -7.07 12.13
C GLU A 120 -5.96 -6.42 10.83
N ALA A 121 -5.12 -7.11 10.05
CA ALA A 121 -4.55 -6.60 8.80
C ALA A 121 -4.66 -7.61 7.67
N GLN A 122 -4.82 -7.11 6.46
CA GLN A 122 -4.59 -7.88 5.24
C GLN A 122 -3.10 -7.82 4.92
N VAL A 123 -2.48 -8.98 4.79
CA VAL A 123 -1.04 -9.09 4.54
C VAL A 123 -0.83 -9.87 3.25
N PHE A 124 0.01 -9.33 2.38
CA PHE A 124 0.40 -9.94 1.11
C PHE A 124 1.93 -10.00 1.02
N ALA A 125 2.48 -11.19 1.22
CA ALA A 125 3.89 -11.46 0.94
C ALA A 125 4.04 -11.93 -0.51
N ILE A 126 4.86 -11.24 -1.28
CA ILE A 126 4.97 -11.36 -2.73
C ILE A 126 6.44 -11.31 -3.15
N ALA A 127 6.85 -12.21 -4.07
CA ALA A 127 8.13 -12.09 -4.73
C ALA A 127 8.10 -10.93 -5.76
N PRO A 128 9.18 -10.15 -5.91
CA PRO A 128 9.26 -9.12 -6.92
C PRO A 128 9.21 -9.72 -8.34
N PRO A 129 8.81 -8.93 -9.36
CA PRO A 129 8.76 -9.42 -10.72
C PRO A 129 10.15 -9.84 -11.23
N ALA A 130 10.18 -10.80 -12.18
CA ALA A 130 11.41 -11.28 -12.76
C ALA A 130 12.23 -10.16 -13.42
N VAL A 131 11.56 -9.20 -14.07
CA VAL A 131 12.18 -8.02 -14.69
C VAL A 131 11.90 -6.77 -13.85
N PRO A 132 12.94 -6.10 -13.31
CA PRO A 132 12.77 -4.85 -12.59
C PRO A 132 12.09 -3.77 -13.46
N GLY A 133 11.14 -3.04 -12.88
CA GLY A 133 10.41 -1.97 -13.56
C GLY A 133 9.14 -2.41 -14.31
N MET A 134 8.84 -3.70 -14.35
CA MET A 134 7.57 -4.22 -14.89
C MET A 134 6.52 -4.43 -13.80
N GLY A 135 6.18 -3.35 -13.07
CA GLY A 135 5.22 -3.38 -11.99
C GLY A 135 5.83 -3.62 -10.60
N ALA A 136 5.01 -3.53 -9.56
CA ALA A 136 5.40 -3.80 -8.17
C ALA A 136 5.37 -5.30 -7.84
N VAL A 137 4.59 -6.07 -8.58
CA VAL A 137 4.32 -7.50 -8.37
C VAL A 137 4.47 -8.23 -9.71
N GLY A 138 4.98 -9.46 -9.68
CA GLY A 138 4.96 -10.33 -10.86
C GLY A 138 3.53 -10.81 -11.15
N GLY A 139 3.19 -10.97 -12.44
CA GLY A 139 1.87 -11.44 -12.88
C GLY A 139 1.22 -10.52 -13.90
N LEU A 140 -0.12 -10.53 -13.91
CA LEU A 140 -0.96 -9.70 -14.78
C LEU A 140 -1.54 -8.53 -13.99
N GLU A 141 -1.51 -7.35 -14.57
CA GLU A 141 -2.17 -6.16 -14.03
C GLU A 141 -3.36 -5.80 -14.92
N LEU A 142 -4.54 -5.66 -14.32
CA LEU A 142 -5.77 -5.26 -15.00
C LEU A 142 -6.27 -3.95 -14.41
N ALA A 143 -6.48 -2.95 -15.25
CA ALA A 143 -7.11 -1.69 -14.88
C ALA A 143 -8.62 -1.75 -15.19
N LEU A 144 -9.45 -1.74 -14.15
CA LEU A 144 -10.91 -1.59 -14.28
C LEU A 144 -11.27 -0.11 -14.17
N GLN A 145 -11.87 0.46 -15.22
CA GLN A 145 -12.21 1.86 -15.28
C GLN A 145 -13.73 2.07 -15.40
N ASP A 146 -14.30 2.94 -14.55
CA ASP A 146 -15.66 3.44 -14.75
C ASP A 146 -15.65 4.64 -15.72
N THR A 147 -16.32 4.50 -16.86
CA THR A 147 -16.45 5.55 -17.89
C THR A 147 -17.72 6.38 -17.75
N LEU A 148 -18.62 6.02 -16.84
CA LEU A 148 -19.92 6.65 -16.66
C LEU A 148 -20.00 7.52 -15.38
N SER A 149 -18.91 7.63 -14.63
CA SER A 149 -18.85 8.37 -13.35
C SER A 149 -19.93 7.95 -12.36
N ARG A 150 -20.16 6.63 -12.26
CA ARG A 150 -21.10 6.04 -11.30
C ARG A 150 -20.61 6.18 -9.85
N PRO A 151 -21.48 5.96 -8.86
CA PRO A 151 -21.07 5.93 -7.46
C PRO A 151 -19.92 4.93 -7.23
N PRO A 152 -18.88 5.29 -6.44
CA PRO A 152 -17.75 4.40 -6.16
C PRO A 152 -18.12 3.01 -5.65
N ALA A 153 -19.27 2.88 -4.98
CA ALA A 153 -19.78 1.61 -4.49
C ALA A 153 -20.12 0.62 -5.63
N GLU A 154 -20.62 1.10 -6.77
CA GLU A 154 -20.92 0.27 -7.93
C GLU A 154 -19.65 -0.28 -8.58
N LEU A 155 -18.62 0.56 -8.71
CA LEU A 155 -17.31 0.12 -9.19
C LEU A 155 -16.71 -0.93 -8.24
N SER A 156 -16.82 -0.72 -6.93
CA SER A 156 -16.36 -1.67 -5.91
C SER A 156 -17.09 -3.01 -6.01
N ALA A 157 -18.41 -3.01 -6.23
CA ALA A 157 -19.19 -4.22 -6.40
C ALA A 157 -18.78 -4.98 -7.69
N ALA A 158 -18.64 -4.28 -8.81
CA ALA A 158 -18.18 -4.88 -10.06
C ALA A 158 -16.77 -5.48 -9.94
N LEU A 159 -15.87 -4.77 -9.25
CA LEU A 159 -14.51 -5.23 -8.98
C LEU A 159 -14.49 -6.48 -8.11
N ASN A 160 -15.30 -6.53 -7.04
CA ASN A 160 -15.37 -7.69 -6.17
C ASN A 160 -15.91 -8.93 -6.91
N ASN A 161 -16.92 -8.76 -7.76
CA ASN A 161 -17.43 -9.84 -8.60
C ASN A 161 -16.34 -10.35 -9.55
N LEU A 162 -15.63 -9.45 -10.22
CA LEU A 162 -14.51 -9.80 -11.09
C LEU A 162 -13.43 -10.59 -10.34
N ILE A 163 -13.04 -10.15 -9.13
CA ILE A 163 -12.04 -10.84 -8.30
C ILE A 163 -12.52 -12.25 -7.92
N VAL A 164 -13.79 -12.41 -7.54
CA VAL A 164 -14.36 -13.71 -7.18
C VAL A 164 -14.34 -14.65 -8.38
N GLU A 165 -14.82 -14.21 -9.54
CA GLU A 165 -14.84 -15.02 -10.75
C GLU A 165 -13.43 -15.37 -11.25
N ALA A 166 -12.53 -14.39 -11.24
CA ALA A 166 -11.15 -14.60 -11.67
C ALA A 166 -10.39 -15.59 -10.78
N ASN A 167 -10.63 -15.60 -9.46
CA ASN A 167 -10.02 -16.58 -8.55
C ASN A 167 -10.63 -18.00 -8.69
N GLN A 168 -11.75 -18.17 -9.42
CA GLN A 168 -12.30 -19.50 -9.77
C GLN A 168 -11.69 -20.08 -11.04
N ASP A 169 -11.04 -19.26 -11.86
CA ASP A 169 -10.36 -19.71 -13.08
C ASP A 169 -9.06 -20.45 -12.70
N PRO A 170 -8.87 -21.70 -13.14
CA PRO A 170 -7.67 -22.47 -12.82
C PRO A 170 -6.37 -21.89 -13.42
N ALA A 171 -6.46 -21.00 -14.42
CA ALA A 171 -5.32 -20.32 -15.01
C ALA A 171 -4.85 -19.11 -14.19
N LEU A 172 -5.66 -18.65 -13.23
CA LEU A 172 -5.38 -17.47 -12.40
C LEU A 172 -5.27 -17.87 -10.93
N SER A 173 -4.42 -17.17 -10.20
CA SER A 173 -4.31 -17.37 -8.75
C SER A 173 -3.91 -16.07 -8.05
N GLY A 174 -4.50 -15.84 -6.87
CA GLY A 174 -4.15 -14.69 -6.05
C GLY A 174 -4.59 -13.35 -6.63
N VAL A 175 -5.72 -13.31 -7.36
CA VAL A 175 -6.28 -12.06 -7.89
C VAL A 175 -6.81 -11.21 -6.75
N PHE A 176 -6.33 -9.98 -6.64
CA PHE A 176 -6.71 -9.04 -5.59
C PHE A 176 -6.71 -7.60 -6.11
N SER A 177 -7.28 -6.70 -5.34
CA SER A 177 -7.21 -5.25 -5.58
C SER A 177 -6.98 -4.49 -4.28
N THR A 178 -6.32 -3.34 -4.38
CA THR A 178 -6.16 -2.40 -3.27
C THR A 178 -7.24 -1.30 -3.26
N TYR A 179 -8.13 -1.28 -4.25
CA TYR A 179 -9.21 -0.30 -4.34
C TYR A 179 -10.24 -0.48 -3.22
N ARG A 180 -10.62 0.62 -2.58
CA ARG A 180 -11.63 0.68 -1.53
C ARG A 180 -12.56 1.87 -1.76
N ALA A 181 -13.86 1.58 -1.79
CA ALA A 181 -14.90 2.60 -1.95
C ALA A 181 -15.47 3.12 -0.61
N ASN A 182 -15.23 2.41 0.49
CA ASN A 182 -15.87 2.64 1.79
C ASN A 182 -14.96 3.37 2.78
N VAL A 183 -14.07 4.24 2.29
CA VAL A 183 -13.23 5.05 3.18
C VAL A 183 -14.07 6.16 3.80
N PRO A 184 -14.28 6.19 5.14
CA PRO A 184 -15.02 7.26 5.79
C PRO A 184 -14.29 8.59 5.56
N GLN A 185 -15.04 9.58 5.09
CA GLN A 185 -14.51 10.94 4.86
C GLN A 185 -15.45 11.95 5.48
N TYR A 186 -14.89 13.02 6.04
CA TYR A 186 -15.67 14.17 6.44
C TYR A 186 -15.79 15.13 5.27
N PHE A 187 -17.01 15.54 4.98
CA PHE A 187 -17.28 16.59 4.02
C PHE A 187 -17.30 17.95 4.76
N ILE A 188 -16.51 18.89 4.28
CA ILE A 188 -16.45 20.24 4.82
C ILE A 188 -17.32 21.13 3.95
N ASP A 189 -18.46 21.54 4.48
CA ASP A 189 -19.35 22.52 3.84
C ASP A 189 -19.04 23.93 4.37
N ILE A 190 -18.48 24.76 3.49
CA ILE A 190 -18.09 26.14 3.85
C ILE A 190 -19.19 27.09 3.44
N ASN A 191 -19.74 27.85 4.41
CA ASN A 191 -20.66 28.93 4.13
C ASN A 191 -19.91 30.14 3.50
N ARG A 192 -19.79 30.08 2.16
CA ARG A 192 -19.04 31.08 1.38
C ARG A 192 -19.62 32.49 1.49
N VAL A 193 -20.94 32.61 1.67
CA VAL A 193 -21.61 33.92 1.83
C VAL A 193 -21.23 34.56 3.17
N LYS A 194 -21.26 33.75 4.24
CA LYS A 194 -20.86 34.18 5.57
C LYS A 194 -19.37 34.55 5.62
N ALA A 195 -18.50 33.70 5.04
CA ALA A 195 -17.08 34.01 4.95
C ALA A 195 -16.80 35.33 4.26
N LYS A 196 -17.49 35.62 3.12
CA LYS A 196 -17.38 36.88 2.41
C LYS A 196 -17.86 38.06 3.24
N ASN A 197 -18.99 37.94 3.95
CA ASN A 197 -19.54 38.98 4.80
C ASN A 197 -18.64 39.32 5.99
N LEU A 198 -17.92 38.31 6.52
CA LEU A 198 -16.94 38.49 7.59
C LEU A 198 -15.55 38.94 7.07
N GLY A 199 -15.41 39.10 5.76
CA GLY A 199 -14.15 39.49 5.13
C GLY A 199 -13.08 38.42 5.22
N VAL A 200 -13.46 37.14 5.35
CA VAL A 200 -12.51 36.03 5.43
C VAL A 200 -12.27 35.42 4.03
N PRO A 201 -11.05 35.49 3.49
CA PRO A 201 -10.72 34.87 2.22
C PRO A 201 -10.81 33.33 2.29
N LEU A 202 -11.40 32.69 1.27
CA LEU A 202 -11.55 31.21 1.26
C LEU A 202 -10.23 30.45 1.30
N ASN A 203 -9.19 31.01 0.65
CA ASN A 203 -7.86 30.41 0.67
C ASN A 203 -7.28 30.34 2.09
N GLU A 204 -7.54 31.34 2.93
CA GLU A 204 -7.08 31.35 4.32
C GLU A 204 -7.78 30.24 5.14
N ILE A 205 -9.07 29.98 4.88
CA ILE A 205 -9.81 28.88 5.50
C ILE A 205 -9.16 27.54 5.13
N PHE A 206 -8.92 27.31 3.83
CA PHE A 206 -8.31 26.07 3.38
C PHE A 206 -6.88 25.91 3.87
N MET A 207 -6.09 26.98 3.89
CA MET A 207 -4.72 26.96 4.39
C MET A 207 -4.67 26.66 5.88
N THR A 208 -5.57 27.24 6.67
CA THR A 208 -5.68 26.96 8.11
C THR A 208 -6.08 25.51 8.37
N LEU A 209 -7.09 25.00 7.66
CA LEU A 209 -7.49 23.60 7.76
C LEU A 209 -6.34 22.65 7.37
N GLN A 210 -5.64 22.95 6.29
CA GLN A 210 -4.48 22.17 5.88
C GLN A 210 -3.37 22.21 6.93
N ALA A 211 -3.04 23.41 7.43
CA ALA A 211 -1.97 23.57 8.42
C ALA A 211 -2.30 22.89 9.75
N GLN A 212 -3.55 22.97 10.21
CA GLN A 212 -3.93 22.44 11.52
C GLN A 212 -4.28 20.95 11.47
N MET A 213 -5.12 20.52 10.53
CA MET A 213 -5.66 19.16 10.48
C MET A 213 -4.85 18.22 9.58
N GLY A 214 -4.37 18.73 8.44
CA GLY A 214 -3.60 17.96 7.47
C GLY A 214 -2.12 17.93 7.79
N SER A 215 -1.40 18.75 7.17
CA SER A 215 -0.03 19.19 7.42
C SER A 215 0.36 20.18 6.34
N LEU A 216 1.02 21.25 6.72
CA LEU A 216 1.52 22.26 5.80
C LEU A 216 3.04 22.15 5.71
N TYR A 217 3.53 21.84 4.52
CA TYR A 217 4.95 21.94 4.23
C TYR A 217 5.35 23.42 4.18
N ILE A 218 6.32 23.81 5.02
CA ILE A 218 6.80 25.19 5.12
C ILE A 218 8.07 25.39 4.32
N ASN A 219 9.09 24.57 4.58
CA ASN A 219 10.43 24.70 3.99
C ASN A 219 11.27 23.45 4.22
N ASP A 220 12.45 23.43 3.60
CA ASP A 220 13.50 22.45 3.89
C ASP A 220 14.66 23.13 4.63
N PHE A 221 15.38 22.37 5.45
CA PHE A 221 16.67 22.76 5.99
C PHE A 221 17.70 21.64 5.85
N ASN A 222 18.96 22.04 5.66
CA ASN A 222 20.07 21.09 5.51
C ASN A 222 20.80 20.96 6.84
N LYS A 223 20.98 19.71 7.32
CA LYS A 223 21.73 19.39 8.52
C LYS A 223 22.39 18.01 8.37
N PHE A 224 23.63 17.89 8.82
CA PHE A 224 24.39 16.61 8.74
C PHE A 224 24.47 16.00 7.34
N GLY A 225 24.52 16.84 6.28
CA GLY A 225 24.58 16.37 4.89
C GLY A 225 23.27 15.83 4.33
N GLN A 226 22.15 15.98 5.07
CA GLN A 226 20.83 15.58 4.65
C GLN A 226 19.86 16.78 4.64
N THR A 227 18.85 16.71 3.77
CA THR A 227 17.77 17.69 3.70
C THR A 227 16.57 17.20 4.51
N TYR A 228 16.11 18.02 5.44
CA TYR A 228 14.96 17.76 6.29
C TYR A 228 13.82 18.69 5.95
N ARG A 229 12.60 18.16 5.92
CA ARG A 229 11.39 18.94 5.70
C ARG A 229 10.88 19.55 7.00
N VAL A 230 10.53 20.83 6.97
CA VAL A 230 9.79 21.50 8.04
C VAL A 230 8.31 21.43 7.71
N VAL A 231 7.56 20.78 8.57
CA VAL A 231 6.10 20.60 8.42
C VAL A 231 5.42 21.16 9.66
N MET A 232 4.39 21.97 9.46
CA MET A 232 3.55 22.53 10.52
C MET A 232 2.24 21.74 10.61
N GLN A 233 1.84 21.39 11.84
CA GLN A 233 0.59 20.69 12.12
C GLN A 233 0.19 20.95 13.58
N ALA A 234 -1.11 20.95 13.90
CA ALA A 234 -1.55 20.97 15.29
C ALA A 234 -1.12 19.70 16.03
N GLU A 235 -0.92 19.77 17.32
CA GLU A 235 -0.69 18.58 18.15
C GLU A 235 -1.88 17.62 18.07
N SER A 236 -1.63 16.33 18.24
CA SER A 236 -2.66 15.30 18.09
C SER A 236 -3.87 15.48 19.01
N THR A 237 -3.69 16.06 20.18
CA THR A 237 -4.74 16.36 21.15
C THR A 237 -5.72 17.46 20.69
N TYR A 238 -5.31 18.29 19.73
CA TYR A 238 -6.11 19.40 19.18
C TYR A 238 -6.59 19.14 17.76
N ARG A 239 -6.52 17.92 17.26
CA ARG A 239 -6.98 17.51 15.93
C ARG A 239 -7.53 16.09 15.88
N SER A 240 -7.91 15.55 17.03
CA SER A 240 -8.43 14.17 17.13
C SER A 240 -9.95 14.10 17.06
N ASP A 241 -10.64 15.21 17.30
CA ASP A 241 -12.09 15.30 17.27
C ASP A 241 -12.55 16.44 16.35
N LEU A 242 -13.77 16.34 15.81
CA LEU A 242 -14.39 17.42 15.02
C LEU A 242 -14.62 18.69 15.87
N ALA A 243 -14.86 18.55 17.16
CA ALA A 243 -14.99 19.67 18.10
C ALA A 243 -13.72 20.52 18.19
N ASP A 244 -12.57 19.97 17.84
CA ASP A 244 -11.31 20.72 17.84
C ASP A 244 -11.30 21.86 16.82
N LEU A 245 -12.17 21.81 15.79
CA LEU A 245 -12.35 22.90 14.82
C LEU A 245 -12.79 24.21 15.48
N ASP A 246 -13.45 24.15 16.62
CA ASP A 246 -13.89 25.33 17.38
C ASP A 246 -12.70 26.14 17.94
N HIS A 247 -11.54 25.53 18.07
CA HIS A 247 -10.32 26.16 18.56
C HIS A 247 -9.47 26.79 17.47
N PHE A 248 -9.85 26.64 16.19
CA PHE A 248 -9.10 27.20 15.07
C PHE A 248 -9.69 28.52 14.62
N TYR A 249 -8.83 29.47 14.35
CA TYR A 249 -9.19 30.83 13.95
C TYR A 249 -8.54 31.16 12.61
N VAL A 250 -9.27 31.95 11.82
CA VAL A 250 -8.80 32.47 10.54
C VAL A 250 -8.83 34.01 10.62
N GLN A 251 -7.80 34.64 10.07
CA GLN A 251 -7.74 36.10 10.04
C GLN A 251 -8.59 36.65 8.89
N SER A 252 -9.47 37.62 9.19
CA SER A 252 -10.19 38.37 8.19
C SER A 252 -9.29 39.44 7.55
N SER A 253 -9.73 40.02 6.43
CA SER A 253 -9.02 41.12 5.75
C SER A 253 -8.91 42.40 6.61
N SER A 254 -9.74 42.53 7.65
CA SER A 254 -9.66 43.61 8.64
C SER A 254 -8.71 43.33 9.81
N GLY A 255 -8.07 42.13 9.84
CA GLY A 255 -7.21 41.72 10.93
C GLY A 255 -7.92 41.05 12.11
N THR A 256 -9.24 40.90 12.05
CA THR A 256 -10.02 40.25 13.12
C THR A 256 -9.92 38.74 13.01
N MET A 257 -9.73 38.02 14.14
CA MET A 257 -9.72 36.57 14.20
C MET A 257 -11.15 36.02 14.26
N VAL A 258 -11.51 35.16 13.34
CA VAL A 258 -12.84 34.54 13.21
C VAL A 258 -12.71 33.05 13.46
N PRO A 259 -13.49 32.44 14.38
CA PRO A 259 -13.47 30.97 14.58
C PRO A 259 -13.92 30.24 13.33
N LEU A 260 -13.31 29.09 13.02
CA LEU A 260 -13.69 28.25 11.88
C LEU A 260 -15.09 27.64 12.04
N SER A 261 -15.53 27.40 13.26
CA SER A 261 -16.88 26.91 13.57
C SER A 261 -18.00 27.93 13.29
N THR A 262 -17.66 29.15 12.96
CA THR A 262 -18.62 30.22 12.62
C THR A 262 -19.22 30.02 11.24
#